data_a18fa59479d2a4d7ce45e6808354188e
#
_entry.id   a18fa59479d2a4d7ce45e6808354188e
#
_cell.length_a   1.000
_cell.length_b   1.000
_cell.length_c   1.000
_cell.angle_alpha   90.00
_cell.angle_beta   90.00
_cell.angle_gamma   90.00
#
_symmetry.space_group_name_H-M   'P 1'
#
loop_
_entity.id
_entity.type
_entity.pdbx_description
1 polymer ?
#
loop_
_entity_poly.entity_id
_entity_poly.type
_entity_poly.pdbx_seq_one_letter_code
_entity_poly.pdbx_strand_id
1 'polypeptide(L)'
;MLAIPEARATIKELRARIIDGQARNAPAAMLDCAAHMLLYADDLASVERIGMNHLLDRFDATRIDLGFGTPHSAIYSAAAFARREGCDAPSPIGIELPNRDRGIQIVWEVNRPVFIDIERDPALARMRSMIRETFRTKAKIAHRLEYRSELFGIICVDDTEEARRWEDRDHAYLNRFVNSFLAPILYECRAMQTQAASGPLTDAEKAVVRLASIGLTYKQIARRLGKSPNTVDNQLRRIRAKLGVHNQVELVRASSGLI
;
A
#
# COMPACT_ATOMS: atom_id res chain seq x y z
N MET A 1 0.08 -21.74 24.99
CA MET A 1 1.08 -22.24 24.01
C MET A 1 1.05 -21.23 22.87
N LEU A 2 1.97 -20.26 22.89
CA LEU A 2 2.08 -19.22 21.88
C LEU A 2 2.54 -19.90 20.59
N ALA A 3 1.75 -19.73 19.52
CA ALA A 3 2.10 -20.21 18.19
C ALA A 3 3.45 -19.60 17.78
N ILE A 4 4.41 -20.44 17.43
CA ILE A 4 5.68 -20.06 16.81
C ILE A 4 5.30 -19.34 15.51
N PRO A 5 5.73 -18.09 15.26
CA PRO A 5 5.45 -17.44 14.01
C PRO A 5 6.01 -18.29 12.87
N GLU A 6 5.15 -18.64 11.91
CA GLU A 6 5.57 -19.34 10.68
C GLU A 6 6.78 -18.65 10.09
N ALA A 7 7.78 -19.43 9.70
CA ALA A 7 9.01 -18.95 9.10
C ALA A 7 8.68 -18.10 7.89
N ARG A 8 9.27 -16.92 7.85
CA ARG A 8 9.06 -15.88 6.87
C ARG A 8 9.38 -16.39 5.46
N ALA A 9 8.45 -16.25 4.52
CA ALA A 9 8.73 -16.47 3.12
C ALA A 9 9.83 -15.50 2.64
N THR A 10 10.86 -16.03 2.04
CA THR A 10 11.89 -15.21 1.36
C THR A 10 11.30 -14.61 0.09
N ILE A 11 11.89 -13.54 -0.44
CA ILE A 11 11.50 -12.97 -1.75
C ILE A 11 11.52 -14.06 -2.84
N LYS A 12 12.43 -15.01 -2.75
CA LYS A 12 12.51 -16.16 -3.67
C LYS A 12 11.28 -17.07 -3.57
N GLU A 13 10.84 -17.37 -2.37
CA GLU A 13 9.62 -18.18 -2.13
C GLU A 13 8.35 -17.43 -2.52
N LEU A 14 8.30 -16.12 -2.27
CA LEU A 14 7.23 -15.24 -2.75
C LEU A 14 7.15 -15.25 -4.28
N ARG A 15 8.28 -15.11 -4.94
CA ARG A 15 8.36 -15.19 -6.41
C ARG A 15 7.85 -16.54 -6.91
N ALA A 16 8.35 -17.65 -6.38
CA ALA A 16 7.95 -18.99 -6.80
C ALA A 16 6.44 -19.20 -6.61
N ARG A 17 5.88 -18.76 -5.49
CA ARG A 17 4.45 -18.91 -5.19
C ARG A 17 3.57 -17.99 -6.02
N ILE A 18 3.94 -16.71 -6.18
CA ILE A 18 3.07 -15.69 -6.77
C ILE A 18 3.26 -15.62 -8.28
N ILE A 19 4.49 -15.64 -8.77
CA ILE A 19 4.75 -15.50 -10.21
C ILE A 19 4.76 -16.86 -10.91
N ASP A 20 5.60 -17.79 -10.47
CA ASP A 20 5.79 -19.06 -11.16
C ASP A 20 4.51 -19.92 -11.13
N GLY A 21 3.75 -19.85 -10.02
CA GLY A 21 2.44 -20.52 -9.90
C GLY A 21 1.36 -19.96 -10.84
N GLN A 22 1.49 -18.70 -11.31
CA GLN A 22 0.53 -18.02 -12.18
C GLN A 22 1.02 -17.86 -13.63
N ALA A 23 2.29 -18.16 -13.91
CA ALA A 23 2.96 -17.83 -15.18
C ALA A 23 2.25 -18.36 -16.43
N ARG A 24 1.58 -19.52 -16.33
CA ARG A 24 0.92 -20.14 -17.49
C ARG A 24 -0.41 -19.50 -17.86
N ASN A 25 -1.08 -18.83 -16.94
CA ASN A 25 -2.47 -18.41 -17.09
C ASN A 25 -2.71 -16.92 -16.91
N ALA A 26 -1.74 -16.16 -16.32
CA ALA A 26 -1.92 -14.75 -16.09
C ALA A 26 -1.49 -13.92 -17.32
N PRO A 27 -2.15 -12.77 -17.58
CA PRO A 27 -1.68 -11.80 -18.56
C PRO A 27 -0.25 -11.35 -18.26
N ALA A 28 0.58 -11.22 -19.32
CA ALA A 28 1.97 -10.82 -19.19
C ALA A 28 2.13 -9.52 -18.37
N ALA A 29 1.29 -8.53 -18.61
CA ALA A 29 1.33 -7.26 -17.88
C ALA A 29 1.13 -7.41 -16.36
N MET A 30 0.32 -8.39 -15.90
CA MET A 30 0.19 -8.67 -14.46
C MET A 30 1.46 -9.30 -13.88
N LEU A 31 2.08 -10.21 -14.64
CA LEU A 31 3.32 -10.87 -14.23
C LEU A 31 4.49 -9.89 -14.19
N ASP A 32 4.60 -9.01 -15.18
CA ASP A 32 5.63 -7.96 -15.22
C ASP A 32 5.48 -6.99 -14.05
N CYS A 33 4.25 -6.53 -13.77
CA CYS A 33 3.99 -5.68 -12.62
C CYS A 33 4.32 -6.39 -11.29
N ALA A 34 3.91 -7.65 -11.12
CA ALA A 34 4.22 -8.43 -9.93
C ALA A 34 5.71 -8.66 -9.75
N ALA A 35 6.43 -8.98 -10.83
CA ALA A 35 7.89 -9.10 -10.81
C ALA A 35 8.56 -7.78 -10.40
N HIS A 36 8.07 -6.66 -10.94
CA HIS A 36 8.57 -5.33 -10.59
C HIS A 36 8.29 -4.99 -9.12
N MET A 37 7.08 -5.26 -8.60
CA MET A 37 6.78 -5.10 -7.17
C MET A 37 7.73 -5.92 -6.28
N LEU A 38 8.06 -7.16 -6.66
CA LEU A 38 8.95 -8.02 -5.87
C LEU A 38 10.40 -7.54 -5.85
N LEU A 39 10.87 -6.80 -6.85
CA LEU A 39 12.20 -6.16 -6.83
C LEU A 39 12.30 -5.08 -5.74
N TYR A 40 11.17 -4.50 -5.34
CA TYR A 40 11.08 -3.47 -4.31
C TYR A 40 10.35 -3.95 -3.04
N ALA A 41 10.33 -5.26 -2.79
CA ALA A 41 9.58 -5.83 -1.67
C ALA A 41 10.03 -5.35 -0.28
N ASP A 42 11.21 -4.76 -0.16
CA ASP A 42 11.71 -4.11 1.05
C ASP A 42 11.24 -2.65 1.23
N ASP A 43 10.60 -2.06 0.21
CA ASP A 43 10.04 -0.70 0.22
C ASP A 43 8.55 -0.71 -0.14
N LEU A 44 7.69 -0.73 0.89
CA LEU A 44 6.24 -0.77 0.73
C LEU A 44 5.71 0.38 -0.13
N ALA A 45 6.22 1.60 0.03
CA ALA A 45 5.77 2.75 -0.75
C ALA A 45 6.05 2.57 -2.26
N SER A 46 7.16 1.97 -2.62
CA SER A 46 7.46 1.61 -4.01
C SER A 46 6.54 0.50 -4.52
N VAL A 47 6.25 -0.52 -3.72
CA VAL A 47 5.32 -1.60 -4.08
C VAL A 47 3.91 -1.04 -4.31
N GLU A 48 3.41 -0.20 -3.40
CA GLU A 48 2.12 0.48 -3.52
C GLU A 48 2.05 1.30 -4.82
N ARG A 49 3.05 2.14 -5.07
CA ARG A 49 3.13 2.99 -6.25
C ARG A 49 3.15 2.19 -7.55
N ILE A 50 3.93 1.10 -7.62
CA ILE A 50 4.01 0.25 -8.82
C ILE A 50 2.64 -0.40 -9.10
N GLY A 51 2.01 -0.98 -8.07
CA GLY A 51 0.69 -1.61 -8.21
C GLY A 51 -0.41 -0.62 -8.59
N MET A 52 -0.41 0.59 -7.98
CA MET A 52 -1.39 1.62 -8.30
C MET A 52 -1.21 2.18 -9.71
N ASN A 53 0.03 2.46 -10.15
CA ASN A 53 0.30 2.96 -11.49
C ASN A 53 -0.11 1.93 -12.56
N HIS A 54 0.16 0.65 -12.32
CA HIS A 54 -0.31 -0.41 -13.20
C HIS A 54 -1.83 -0.40 -13.39
N LEU A 55 -2.59 -0.16 -12.31
CA LEU A 55 -4.05 -0.06 -12.39
C LEU A 55 -4.50 1.25 -13.05
N LEU A 56 -3.81 2.38 -12.82
CA LEU A 56 -4.08 3.63 -13.53
C LEU A 56 -4.00 3.43 -15.04
N ASP A 57 -2.88 2.87 -15.50
CA ASP A 57 -2.63 2.63 -16.93
C ASP A 57 -3.63 1.62 -17.51
N ARG A 58 -3.87 0.52 -16.78
CA ARG A 58 -4.77 -0.55 -17.25
C ARG A 58 -6.22 -0.11 -17.40
N PHE A 59 -6.68 0.75 -16.51
CA PHE A 59 -8.06 1.22 -16.50
C PHE A 59 -8.24 2.59 -17.15
N ASP A 60 -7.17 3.25 -17.55
CA ASP A 60 -7.20 4.66 -17.91
C ASP A 60 -7.98 5.48 -16.86
N ALA A 61 -7.71 5.18 -15.60
CA ALA A 61 -8.39 5.80 -14.48
C ALA A 61 -7.77 7.15 -14.14
N THR A 62 -8.53 8.02 -13.48
CA THR A 62 -7.99 9.32 -13.05
C THR A 62 -7.29 9.24 -11.70
N ARG A 63 -7.71 8.30 -10.84
CA ARG A 63 -7.13 8.10 -9.50
C ARG A 63 -7.26 6.66 -9.04
N ILE A 64 -6.23 6.20 -8.35
CA ILE A 64 -6.25 4.98 -7.53
C ILE A 64 -5.94 5.38 -6.10
N ASP A 65 -6.65 4.85 -5.14
CA ASP A 65 -6.30 4.95 -3.73
C ASP A 65 -6.28 3.60 -3.04
N LEU A 66 -5.44 3.51 -2.02
CA LEU A 66 -5.19 2.32 -1.24
C LEU A 66 -5.23 2.69 0.24
N GLY A 67 -6.07 2.02 1.01
CA GLY A 67 -6.14 2.19 2.46
C GLY A 67 -6.01 0.87 3.19
N PHE A 68 -5.41 0.90 4.37
CA PHE A 68 -5.24 -0.25 5.23
C PHE A 68 -6.18 -0.18 6.43
N GLY A 69 -6.72 -1.32 6.82
CA GLY A 69 -7.66 -1.44 7.93
C GLY A 69 -8.38 -2.77 7.90
N THR A 70 -9.36 -2.91 8.75
CA THR A 70 -10.22 -4.10 8.85
C THR A 70 -11.69 -3.67 8.85
N PRO A 71 -12.65 -4.57 8.59
CA PRO A 71 -14.09 -4.24 8.67
C PRO A 71 -14.50 -3.65 10.03
N HIS A 72 -13.76 -3.97 11.10
CA HIS A 72 -14.06 -3.55 12.48
C HIS A 72 -13.40 -2.24 12.90
N SER A 73 -12.50 -1.69 12.10
CA SER A 73 -11.90 -0.39 12.35
C SER A 73 -12.97 0.69 12.45
N ALA A 74 -12.80 1.67 13.32
CA ALA A 74 -13.76 2.78 13.45
C ALA A 74 -13.71 3.70 12.23
N ILE A 75 -12.52 3.92 11.72
CA ILE A 75 -12.22 4.85 10.64
C ILE A 75 -11.52 4.10 9.51
N TYR A 76 -11.83 4.48 8.27
CA TYR A 76 -11.09 4.14 7.06
C TYR A 76 -10.46 5.42 6.49
N SER A 77 -9.20 5.35 6.10
CA SER A 77 -8.51 6.43 5.39
C SER A 77 -7.56 5.86 4.35
N ALA A 78 -7.36 6.59 3.26
CA ALA A 78 -6.36 6.24 2.28
C ALA A 78 -4.95 6.44 2.86
N ALA A 79 -4.09 5.44 2.70
CA ALA A 79 -2.68 5.47 3.11
C ALA A 79 -1.77 5.88 1.96
N ALA A 80 -2.17 5.56 0.73
CA ALA A 80 -1.46 5.93 -0.49
C ALA A 80 -2.46 6.22 -1.62
N PHE A 81 -2.03 7.04 -2.59
CA PHE A 81 -2.79 7.26 -3.82
C PHE A 81 -1.85 7.55 -4.99
N ALA A 82 -2.36 7.29 -6.18
CA ALA A 82 -1.77 7.70 -7.45
C ALA A 82 -2.83 8.38 -8.31
N ARG A 83 -2.43 9.32 -9.14
CA ARG A 83 -3.31 9.98 -10.11
C ARG A 83 -2.65 10.04 -11.48
N ARG A 84 -3.46 10.05 -12.52
CA ARG A 84 -3.00 10.21 -13.90
C ARG A 84 -2.32 11.55 -14.07
N GLU A 85 -1.23 11.58 -14.82
CA GLU A 85 -0.52 12.82 -15.13
C GLU A 85 -1.45 13.79 -15.88
N GLY A 86 -1.38 15.07 -15.52
CA GLY A 86 -2.26 16.11 -16.07
C GLY A 86 -3.71 16.12 -15.56
N CYS A 87 -4.12 15.14 -14.73
CA CYS A 87 -5.44 15.11 -14.11
C CYS A 87 -5.46 15.88 -12.79
N ASP A 88 -6.54 16.67 -12.57
CA ASP A 88 -6.76 17.39 -11.31
C ASP A 88 -7.65 16.60 -10.33
N ALA A 89 -7.40 15.29 -10.18
CA ALA A 89 -8.10 14.47 -9.21
C ALA A 89 -7.66 14.82 -7.77
N PRO A 90 -8.60 15.11 -6.84
CA PRO A 90 -8.26 15.45 -5.47
C PRO A 90 -7.54 14.30 -4.73
N SER A 91 -6.60 14.65 -3.84
CA SER A 91 -5.97 13.66 -2.94
C SER A 91 -6.96 13.19 -1.88
N PRO A 92 -7.10 11.88 -1.65
CA PRO A 92 -7.89 11.34 -0.54
C PRO A 92 -7.11 11.27 0.78
N ILE A 93 -5.82 11.60 0.77
CA ILE A 93 -4.96 11.49 1.95
C ILE A 93 -5.39 12.50 3.03
N GLY A 94 -5.47 12.03 4.27
CA GLY A 94 -5.86 12.85 5.43
C GLY A 94 -7.38 12.96 5.62
N ILE A 95 -8.19 12.34 4.75
CA ILE A 95 -9.63 12.30 4.91
C ILE A 95 -10.02 11.01 5.63
N GLU A 96 -10.68 11.16 6.76
CA GLU A 96 -11.18 10.07 7.58
C GLU A 96 -12.64 9.78 7.25
N LEU A 97 -12.95 8.54 6.95
CA LEU A 97 -14.29 8.07 6.63
C LEU A 97 -14.80 7.14 7.74
N PRO A 98 -16.08 7.25 8.13
CA PRO A 98 -16.67 6.30 9.07
C PRO A 98 -16.72 4.91 8.44
N ASN A 99 -15.80 4.04 8.80
CA ASN A 99 -15.64 2.72 8.18
C ASN A 99 -16.89 1.83 8.31
N ARG A 100 -17.73 2.09 9.30
CA ARG A 100 -19.01 1.40 9.50
C ARG A 100 -20.14 1.90 8.59
N ASP A 101 -19.89 2.92 7.77
CA ASP A 101 -20.85 3.36 6.77
C ASP A 101 -21.11 2.26 5.74
N ARG A 102 -22.36 2.11 5.32
CA ARG A 102 -22.76 1.05 4.39
C ARG A 102 -22.00 1.09 3.08
N GLY A 103 -21.68 2.28 2.61
CA GLY A 103 -20.90 2.48 1.38
C GLY A 103 -19.49 1.89 1.41
N ILE A 104 -18.90 1.73 2.61
CA ILE A 104 -17.61 1.06 2.79
C ILE A 104 -17.81 -0.41 3.12
N GLN A 105 -18.77 -0.73 3.97
CA GLN A 105 -19.02 -2.10 4.43
C GLN A 105 -19.34 -3.06 3.28
N ILE A 106 -20.04 -2.63 2.22
CA ILE A 106 -20.33 -3.48 1.05
C ILE A 106 -19.06 -3.99 0.36
N VAL A 107 -17.94 -3.26 0.44
CA VAL A 107 -16.66 -3.69 -0.14
C VAL A 107 -16.01 -4.76 0.74
N TRP A 108 -16.13 -4.65 2.07
CA TRP A 108 -15.59 -5.65 2.99
C TRP A 108 -16.33 -7.00 2.92
N GLU A 109 -17.61 -7.01 2.59
CA GLU A 109 -18.47 -8.20 2.64
C GLU A 109 -18.15 -9.24 1.54
N VAL A 110 -17.59 -8.80 0.40
CA VAL A 110 -17.42 -9.68 -0.76
C VAL A 110 -15.98 -9.71 -1.26
N ASN A 111 -15.48 -10.91 -1.62
CA ASN A 111 -14.15 -11.04 -2.24
C ASN A 111 -14.24 -10.95 -3.77
N ARG A 112 -14.77 -9.85 -4.24
CA ARG A 112 -14.82 -9.48 -5.66
C ARG A 112 -14.92 -7.97 -5.78
N PRO A 113 -14.56 -7.39 -6.93
CA PRO A 113 -14.76 -5.95 -7.15
C PRO A 113 -16.22 -5.55 -6.98
N VAL A 114 -16.45 -4.41 -6.35
CA VAL A 114 -17.77 -3.79 -6.16
C VAL A 114 -17.81 -2.54 -7.02
N PHE A 115 -18.69 -2.52 -8.01
CA PHE A 115 -19.03 -1.29 -8.69
C PHE A 115 -19.97 -0.46 -7.81
N ILE A 116 -19.66 0.82 -7.69
CA ILE A 116 -20.42 1.75 -6.87
C ILE A 116 -21.01 2.81 -7.78
N ASP A 117 -22.30 2.76 -7.99
CA ASP A 117 -23.04 3.83 -8.68
C ASP A 117 -23.22 5.02 -7.73
N ILE A 118 -22.41 6.05 -7.93
CA ILE A 118 -22.34 7.21 -7.03
C ILE A 118 -23.71 7.92 -6.94
N GLU A 119 -24.50 7.93 -8.01
CA GLU A 119 -25.76 8.65 -8.05
C GLU A 119 -26.93 7.85 -7.46
N ARG A 120 -26.95 6.55 -7.66
CA ARG A 120 -28.14 5.72 -7.40
C ARG A 120 -27.98 4.75 -6.25
N ASP A 121 -26.76 4.37 -5.86
CA ASP A 121 -26.58 3.35 -4.83
C ASP A 121 -27.07 3.86 -3.47
N PRO A 122 -28.10 3.22 -2.87
CA PRO A 122 -28.63 3.62 -1.57
C PRO A 122 -27.61 3.45 -0.45
N ALA A 123 -26.63 2.56 -0.58
CA ALA A 123 -25.56 2.38 0.38
C ALA A 123 -24.72 3.65 0.56
N LEU A 124 -24.68 4.51 -0.45
CA LEU A 124 -23.93 5.76 -0.41
C LEU A 124 -24.72 6.96 0.12
N ALA A 125 -25.96 6.80 0.53
CA ALA A 125 -26.85 7.93 0.85
C ALA A 125 -26.21 8.95 1.81
N ARG A 126 -25.42 8.49 2.80
CA ARG A 126 -24.73 9.35 3.77
C ARG A 126 -23.43 9.95 3.27
N MET A 127 -22.73 9.26 2.37
CA MET A 127 -21.42 9.65 1.88
C MET A 127 -21.47 10.33 0.51
N ARG A 128 -22.61 10.33 -0.18
CA ARG A 128 -22.73 10.77 -1.58
C ARG A 128 -22.24 12.20 -1.80
N SER A 129 -22.66 13.15 -0.96
CA SER A 129 -22.21 14.55 -1.05
C SER A 129 -20.69 14.65 -0.95
N MET A 130 -20.09 13.99 0.05
CA MET A 130 -18.64 13.97 0.23
C MET A 130 -17.92 13.33 -0.98
N ILE A 131 -18.41 12.20 -1.50
CA ILE A 131 -17.83 11.52 -2.65
C ILE A 131 -17.86 12.44 -3.89
N ARG A 132 -18.95 13.17 -4.09
CA ARG A 132 -19.12 14.08 -5.23
C ARG A 132 -18.32 15.37 -5.07
N GLU A 133 -18.36 15.98 -3.92
CA GLU A 133 -17.84 17.34 -3.71
C GLU A 133 -16.38 17.34 -3.30
N THR A 134 -15.98 16.44 -2.37
CA THR A 134 -14.62 16.37 -1.87
C THR A 134 -13.73 15.50 -2.76
N PHE A 135 -14.19 14.30 -3.11
CA PHE A 135 -13.43 13.38 -3.93
C PHE A 135 -13.64 13.59 -5.44
N ARG A 136 -14.70 14.30 -5.82
CA ARG A 136 -15.12 14.51 -7.22
C ARG A 136 -15.26 13.23 -8.04
N THR A 137 -15.51 12.11 -7.36
CA THR A 137 -15.62 10.79 -8.00
C THR A 137 -16.94 10.69 -8.76
N LYS A 138 -16.89 10.33 -10.05
CA LYS A 138 -18.04 10.08 -10.92
C LYS A 138 -18.30 8.61 -11.18
N ALA A 139 -17.24 7.80 -11.18
CA ALA A 139 -17.34 6.34 -11.25
C ALA A 139 -16.30 5.70 -10.33
N LYS A 140 -16.69 4.63 -9.64
CA LYS A 140 -15.82 3.92 -8.69
C LYS A 140 -16.00 2.41 -8.81
N ILE A 141 -14.89 1.69 -8.81
CA ILE A 141 -14.84 0.27 -8.52
C ILE A 141 -13.87 0.03 -7.38
N ALA A 142 -14.26 -0.74 -6.38
CA ALA A 142 -13.46 -1.00 -5.20
C ALA A 142 -13.30 -2.51 -4.97
N HIS A 143 -12.18 -2.91 -4.37
CA HIS A 143 -11.93 -4.29 -3.99
C HIS A 143 -11.24 -4.34 -2.63
N ARG A 144 -11.70 -5.25 -1.75
CA ARG A 144 -11.02 -5.51 -0.49
C ARG A 144 -9.68 -6.20 -0.74
N LEU A 145 -8.73 -5.97 0.13
CA LEU A 145 -7.46 -6.69 0.17
C LEU A 145 -7.56 -7.81 1.20
N GLU A 146 -7.45 -9.03 0.72
CA GLU A 146 -7.50 -10.24 1.54
C GLU A 146 -6.36 -11.17 1.17
N TYR A 147 -5.68 -11.71 2.17
CA TYR A 147 -4.68 -12.75 2.00
C TYR A 147 -4.60 -13.62 3.24
N ARG A 148 -4.49 -14.96 3.07
CA ARG A 148 -4.50 -15.95 4.17
C ARG A 148 -5.70 -15.79 5.11
N SER A 149 -6.87 -15.49 4.55
CA SER A 149 -8.12 -15.22 5.29
C SER A 149 -8.07 -13.98 6.20
N GLU A 150 -7.08 -13.12 6.04
CA GLU A 150 -7.00 -11.83 6.73
C GLU A 150 -7.40 -10.70 5.81
N LEU A 151 -8.38 -9.90 6.25
CA LEU A 151 -8.77 -8.65 5.62
C LEU A 151 -7.90 -7.53 6.16
N PHE A 152 -7.20 -6.79 5.27
CA PHE A 152 -6.22 -5.80 5.71
C PHE A 152 -6.27 -4.46 4.97
N GLY A 153 -7.16 -4.31 3.98
CA GLY A 153 -7.27 -3.05 3.25
C GLY A 153 -8.34 -3.05 2.16
N ILE A 154 -8.48 -1.90 1.50
CA ILE A 154 -9.31 -1.70 0.30
C ILE A 154 -8.47 -0.95 -0.73
N ILE A 155 -8.64 -1.31 -2.00
CA ILE A 155 -8.16 -0.54 -3.14
C ILE A 155 -9.35 -0.02 -3.93
N CYS A 156 -9.28 1.24 -4.34
CA CYS A 156 -10.28 1.92 -5.13
C CYS A 156 -9.70 2.37 -6.46
N VAL A 157 -10.44 2.19 -7.52
CA VAL A 157 -10.18 2.75 -8.86
C VAL A 157 -11.27 3.76 -9.16
N ASP A 158 -10.89 5.01 -9.28
CA ASP A 158 -11.82 6.14 -9.44
C ASP A 158 -11.67 6.82 -10.79
N ASP A 159 -12.80 7.21 -11.35
CA ASP A 159 -12.85 8.21 -12.39
C ASP A 159 -13.51 9.50 -11.87
N THR A 160 -12.78 10.62 -11.97
CA THR A 160 -13.24 11.94 -11.54
C THR A 160 -13.68 12.81 -12.71
N GLU A 161 -13.41 12.39 -13.94
CA GLU A 161 -13.73 13.11 -15.16
C GLU A 161 -15.02 12.59 -15.81
N GLU A 162 -15.19 11.26 -15.84
CA GLU A 162 -16.30 10.61 -16.54
C GLU A 162 -17.10 9.65 -15.63
N ALA A 163 -18.40 9.61 -15.84
CA ALA A 163 -19.31 8.63 -15.23
C ALA A 163 -19.36 7.36 -16.07
N ARG A 164 -18.23 6.67 -16.20
CA ARG A 164 -18.14 5.47 -17.03
C ARG A 164 -18.71 4.24 -16.34
N ARG A 165 -19.09 3.26 -17.15
CA ARG A 165 -19.44 1.92 -16.66
C ARG A 165 -18.24 1.00 -16.74
N TRP A 166 -18.05 0.23 -15.70
CA TRP A 166 -17.06 -0.83 -15.65
C TRP A 166 -17.63 -2.08 -16.29
N GLU A 167 -16.88 -2.72 -17.18
CA GLU A 167 -17.29 -3.94 -17.88
C GLU A 167 -16.89 -5.19 -17.08
N ASP A 168 -17.48 -6.34 -17.40
CA ASP A 168 -17.14 -7.63 -16.77
C ASP A 168 -15.66 -7.98 -16.89
N ARG A 169 -15.01 -7.59 -18.00
CA ARG A 169 -13.57 -7.75 -18.19
C ARG A 169 -12.76 -6.91 -17.21
N ASP A 170 -13.24 -5.76 -16.80
CA ASP A 170 -12.58 -4.88 -15.83
C ASP A 170 -12.70 -5.47 -14.42
N HIS A 171 -13.88 -5.97 -14.08
CA HIS A 171 -14.11 -6.73 -12.85
C HIS A 171 -13.20 -7.95 -12.77
N ALA A 172 -13.17 -8.77 -13.83
CA ALA A 172 -12.33 -9.97 -13.89
C ALA A 172 -10.83 -9.63 -13.74
N TYR A 173 -10.39 -8.55 -14.40
CA TYR A 173 -9.01 -8.11 -14.33
C TYR A 173 -8.64 -7.65 -12.91
N LEU A 174 -9.42 -6.73 -12.34
CA LEU A 174 -9.17 -6.22 -10.99
C LEU A 174 -9.18 -7.34 -9.96
N ASN A 175 -10.19 -8.21 -10.01
CA ASN A 175 -10.32 -9.36 -9.12
C ASN A 175 -9.08 -10.25 -9.18
N ARG A 176 -8.64 -10.59 -10.39
CA ARG A 176 -7.47 -11.45 -10.58
C ARG A 176 -6.19 -10.77 -10.13
N PHE A 177 -5.97 -9.52 -10.53
CA PHE A 177 -4.75 -8.80 -10.16
C PHE A 177 -4.64 -8.62 -8.64
N VAL A 178 -5.73 -8.21 -7.99
CA VAL A 178 -5.76 -8.02 -6.53
C VAL A 178 -5.51 -9.34 -5.81
N ASN A 179 -6.27 -10.38 -6.10
CA ASN A 179 -6.21 -11.62 -5.33
C ASN A 179 -4.95 -12.46 -5.60
N SER A 180 -4.42 -12.43 -6.84
CA SER A 180 -3.28 -13.26 -7.21
C SER A 180 -1.93 -12.59 -7.02
N PHE A 181 -1.87 -11.25 -7.04
CA PHE A 181 -0.60 -10.52 -7.05
C PHE A 181 -0.56 -9.41 -6.00
N LEU A 182 -1.43 -8.40 -6.10
CA LEU A 182 -1.32 -7.19 -5.30
C LEU A 182 -1.47 -7.47 -3.80
N ALA A 183 -2.56 -8.11 -3.38
CA ALA A 183 -2.80 -8.37 -1.97
C ALA A 183 -1.75 -9.29 -1.34
N PRO A 184 -1.35 -10.43 -1.96
CA PRO A 184 -0.26 -11.25 -1.43
C PRO A 184 1.05 -10.50 -1.25
N ILE A 185 1.47 -9.70 -2.24
CA ILE A 185 2.74 -8.97 -2.19
C ILE A 185 2.67 -7.87 -1.11
N LEU A 186 1.60 -7.06 -1.09
CA LEU A 186 1.42 -6.02 -0.09
C LEU A 186 1.40 -6.58 1.34
N TYR A 187 0.68 -7.68 1.56
CA TYR A 187 0.60 -8.32 2.87
C TYR A 187 1.98 -8.72 3.40
N GLU A 188 2.74 -9.44 2.58
CA GLU A 188 4.08 -9.90 2.97
C GLU A 188 5.07 -8.73 3.12
N CYS A 189 5.00 -7.70 2.27
CA CYS A 189 5.83 -6.50 2.42
C CYS A 189 5.50 -5.76 3.73
N ARG A 190 4.23 -5.63 4.09
CA ARG A 190 3.80 -5.03 5.37
C ARG A 190 4.31 -5.85 6.56
N ALA A 191 4.16 -7.16 6.52
CA ALA A 191 4.68 -8.05 7.56
C ALA A 191 6.21 -7.90 7.72
N MET A 192 6.93 -7.78 6.59
CA MET A 192 8.37 -7.50 6.59
C MET A 192 8.71 -6.18 7.27
N GLN A 193 7.96 -5.12 7.03
CA GLN A 193 8.20 -3.82 7.66
C GLN A 193 7.87 -3.83 9.15
N THR A 194 6.74 -4.45 9.53
CA THR A 194 6.33 -4.54 10.94
C THR A 194 7.36 -5.31 11.78
N GLN A 195 7.86 -6.44 11.28
CA GLN A 195 8.93 -7.18 11.96
C GLN A 195 10.25 -6.40 11.99
N ALA A 196 10.59 -5.71 10.89
CA ALA A 196 11.75 -4.83 10.86
C ALA A 196 11.62 -3.67 11.86
N ALA A 197 10.40 -3.23 12.18
CA ALA A 197 10.13 -2.20 13.18
C ALA A 197 10.11 -2.72 14.62
N SER A 198 9.95 -4.03 14.86
CA SER A 198 9.84 -4.60 16.22
C SER A 198 11.12 -5.24 16.75
N GLY A 199 12.17 -5.37 15.94
CA GLY A 199 13.44 -6.00 16.33
C GLY A 199 14.54 -5.00 16.72
N PRO A 200 15.64 -5.46 17.33
CA PRO A 200 16.81 -4.62 17.57
C PRO A 200 17.38 -4.09 16.25
N LEU A 201 18.08 -2.97 16.33
CA LEU A 201 18.76 -2.40 15.17
C LEU A 201 19.76 -3.41 14.56
N THR A 202 19.67 -3.63 13.28
CA THR A 202 20.68 -4.41 12.52
C THR A 202 22.00 -3.64 12.48
N ASP A 203 23.11 -4.30 12.20
CA ASP A 203 24.41 -3.64 12.11
C ASP A 203 24.46 -2.57 11.02
N ALA A 204 23.75 -2.76 9.92
CA ALA A 204 23.60 -1.77 8.87
C ALA A 204 22.80 -0.54 9.37
N GLU A 205 21.75 -0.73 10.18
CA GLU A 205 21.00 0.35 10.79
C GLU A 205 21.81 1.07 11.87
N LYS A 206 22.57 0.34 12.70
CA LYS A 206 23.51 0.92 13.66
C LYS A 206 24.55 1.80 12.97
N ALA A 207 25.08 1.37 11.81
CA ALA A 207 26.00 2.19 11.01
C ALA A 207 25.37 3.53 10.57
N VAL A 208 24.11 3.50 10.11
CA VAL A 208 23.36 4.71 9.75
C VAL A 208 23.13 5.60 10.98
N VAL A 209 22.72 5.01 12.11
CA VAL A 209 22.51 5.75 13.36
C VAL A 209 23.79 6.43 13.84
N ARG A 210 24.92 5.72 13.82
CA ARG A 210 26.24 6.30 14.18
C ARG A 210 26.57 7.53 13.34
N LEU A 211 26.35 7.47 12.04
CA LEU A 211 26.63 8.60 11.16
C LEU A 211 25.62 9.74 11.35
N ALA A 212 24.37 9.43 11.64
CA ALA A 212 23.34 10.41 11.96
C ALA A 212 23.59 11.09 13.30
N SER A 213 24.11 10.37 14.32
CA SER A 213 24.39 10.92 15.65
C SER A 213 25.55 11.90 15.66
N ILE A 214 26.49 11.79 14.74
CA ILE A 214 27.57 12.79 14.56
C ILE A 214 27.16 13.95 13.63
N GLY A 215 25.86 14.09 13.32
CA GLY A 215 25.29 15.22 12.60
C GLY A 215 25.37 15.17 11.07
N LEU A 216 25.71 14.03 10.47
CA LEU A 216 25.71 13.91 9.02
C LEU A 216 24.28 13.96 8.46
N THR A 217 24.13 14.69 7.35
CA THR A 217 22.88 14.69 6.57
C THR A 217 22.69 13.37 5.85
N TYR A 218 21.46 13.02 5.49
CA TYR A 218 21.16 11.78 4.74
C TYR A 218 21.96 11.66 3.43
N LYS A 219 22.26 12.79 2.75
CA LYS A 219 23.10 12.81 1.54
C LYS A 219 24.57 12.45 1.84
N GLN A 220 25.11 12.93 2.96
CA GLN A 220 26.46 12.61 3.40
C GLN A 220 26.57 11.16 3.87
N ILE A 221 25.55 10.66 4.61
CA ILE A 221 25.47 9.26 5.02
C ILE A 221 25.43 8.36 3.79
N ALA A 222 24.60 8.68 2.78
CA ALA A 222 24.48 7.93 1.55
C ALA A 222 25.83 7.81 0.83
N ARG A 223 26.55 8.93 0.68
CA ARG A 223 27.87 8.94 0.06
C ARG A 223 28.88 8.06 0.84
N ARG A 224 28.84 8.13 2.18
CA ARG A 224 29.77 7.38 3.02
C ARG A 224 29.51 5.87 3.03
N LEU A 225 28.26 5.46 2.86
CA LEU A 225 27.85 4.06 2.86
C LEU A 225 27.68 3.45 1.45
N GLY A 226 27.97 4.21 0.38
CA GLY A 226 27.79 3.75 -1.01
C GLY A 226 26.33 3.49 -1.37
N LYS A 227 25.39 4.25 -0.78
CA LYS A 227 23.94 4.08 -0.96
C LYS A 227 23.32 5.28 -1.67
N SER A 228 22.08 5.13 -2.16
CA SER A 228 21.29 6.27 -2.62
C SER A 228 20.77 7.10 -1.45
N PRO A 229 20.57 8.44 -1.63
CA PRO A 229 19.95 9.27 -0.60
C PRO A 229 18.57 8.76 -0.18
N ASN A 230 17.75 8.27 -1.12
CA ASN A 230 16.43 7.69 -0.82
C ASN A 230 16.53 6.43 0.04
N THR A 231 17.53 5.59 -0.21
CA THR A 231 17.77 4.39 0.62
C THR A 231 18.07 4.77 2.06
N VAL A 232 18.89 5.80 2.27
CA VAL A 232 19.24 6.27 3.62
C VAL A 232 18.03 6.93 4.31
N ASP A 233 17.24 7.73 3.60
CA ASP A 233 16.03 8.34 4.15
C ASP A 233 15.02 7.27 4.61
N ASN A 234 14.79 6.26 3.78
CA ASN A 234 13.94 5.12 4.12
C ASN A 234 14.49 4.34 5.34
N GLN A 235 15.81 4.13 5.40
CA GLN A 235 16.44 3.50 6.56
C GLN A 235 16.27 4.33 7.84
N LEU A 236 16.48 5.64 7.79
CA LEU A 236 16.28 6.53 8.94
C LEU A 236 14.83 6.57 9.41
N ARG A 237 13.87 6.49 8.48
CA ARG A 237 12.43 6.38 8.81
C ARG A 237 12.12 5.09 9.56
N ARG A 238 12.64 3.94 9.08
CA ARG A 238 12.50 2.64 9.74
C ARG A 238 13.17 2.62 11.12
N ILE A 239 14.36 3.18 11.24
CA ILE A 239 15.09 3.27 12.51
C ILE A 239 14.31 4.10 13.54
N ARG A 240 13.74 5.24 13.10
CA ARG A 240 12.89 6.05 13.98
C ARG A 240 11.67 5.27 14.47
N ALA A 241 11.00 4.54 13.58
CA ALA A 241 9.88 3.66 13.93
C ALA A 241 10.29 2.56 14.93
N LYS A 242 11.46 1.92 14.76
CA LYS A 242 12.00 0.92 15.68
C LYS A 242 12.29 1.47 17.08
N LEU A 243 12.78 2.69 17.14
CA LEU A 243 13.16 3.33 18.39
C LEU A 243 12.02 4.14 19.04
N GLY A 244 10.84 4.20 18.40
CA GLY A 244 9.69 4.96 18.88
C GLY A 244 9.95 6.47 18.92
N VAL A 245 10.80 7.01 18.01
CA VAL A 245 11.19 8.40 17.95
C VAL A 245 10.74 9.08 16.65
N HIS A 246 10.46 10.39 16.69
CA HIS A 246 9.82 11.10 15.59
C HIS A 246 10.74 12.05 14.82
N ASN A 247 11.86 12.44 15.41
CA ASN A 247 12.78 13.41 14.81
C ASN A 247 14.25 13.03 15.04
N GLN A 248 15.16 13.81 14.42
CA GLN A 248 16.60 13.56 14.47
C GLN A 248 17.18 13.76 15.89
N VAL A 249 16.65 14.71 16.64
CA VAL A 249 17.14 15.00 18.01
C VAL A 249 16.80 13.84 18.95
N GLU A 250 15.58 13.34 18.86
CA GLU A 250 15.15 12.15 19.61
C GLU A 250 15.95 10.91 19.21
N LEU A 251 16.22 10.73 17.89
CA LEU A 251 17.04 9.64 17.38
C LEU A 251 18.45 9.66 18.02
N VAL A 252 19.10 10.82 18.04
CA VAL A 252 20.43 10.98 18.66
C VAL A 252 20.40 10.65 20.15
N ARG A 253 19.40 11.12 20.88
CA ARG A 253 19.23 10.80 22.30
C ARG A 253 19.00 9.32 22.55
N ALA A 254 18.12 8.70 21.80
CA ALA A 254 17.83 7.26 21.93
C ALA A 254 19.02 6.38 21.55
N SER A 255 19.91 6.86 20.68
CA SER A 255 21.09 6.12 20.24
C SER A 255 22.26 6.17 21.24
N SER A 256 22.27 7.09 22.22
CA SER A 256 23.37 7.26 23.17
C SER A 256 23.63 6.04 24.08
N GLY A 257 22.73 5.05 24.11
CA GLY A 257 22.89 3.79 24.81
C GLY A 257 23.05 2.56 23.90
N LEU A 258 23.06 2.76 22.56
CA LEU A 258 23.05 1.69 21.55
C LEU A 258 24.33 1.66 20.70
N ILE A 259 25.27 2.59 20.91
CA ILE A 259 26.48 2.79 20.11
C ILE A 259 27.73 2.57 20.94
#